data_23c27c88bc86c6b181831fe1f67d43e6
#
_entry.id   23c27c88bc86c6b181831fe1f67d43e6
#
_cell.length_a   1.000
_cell.length_b   1.000
_cell.length_c   1.000
_cell.angle_alpha   90.00
_cell.angle_beta   90.00
_cell.angle_gamma   90.00
#
_symmetry.space_group_name_H-M   'P 1'
#
loop_
_entity.id
_entity.type
_entity.pdbx_description
1 polymer ?
#
loop_
_entity_poly.entity_id
_entity_poly.type
_entity_poly.pdbx_seq_one_letter_code
_entity_poly.pdbx_strand_id
1 'polypeptide(L)'
;MDISSRKKKILAAVIEEYIRTAEPVGSKAIAASADLGCSSATIRNELAELVAMGYLEQPHTSAGRVPTPLGYRMYVNELMEHKDLTAEETQAIMQSLTGRHQRGELMTDASRLASQLTNYPAVTLTTSAGVTIRRFDLIYLDANSFIIVLLLSDDTVKNKLVHLPVSAEQSMIQKLATVFNAHFTGIREGDITPVLIRSAERAAQDNLGITAVIAAFAIEVLTGAGAAQTYLVGESQLLHQPEFRDPDKAHRLMSYLSDGSNLLDIPMEQLGGNNEVRVLIGPENVAEELRDSSVVLATYDAGENMRGLIGVVGPTRMDYSKVAAKL
;
A
#
# COMPACT_ATOMS: atom_id res chain seq x y z
N MET A 1 -24.28 -14.20 -20.57
CA MET A 1 -25.60 -13.62 -20.89
C MET A 1 -25.46 -12.12 -20.80
N ASP A 2 -25.83 -11.43 -21.85
CA ASP A 2 -25.71 -9.97 -21.88
C ASP A 2 -26.85 -9.34 -21.07
N ILE A 3 -26.51 -8.49 -20.09
CA ILE A 3 -27.49 -7.84 -19.23
C ILE A 3 -28.09 -6.65 -20.00
N SER A 4 -29.44 -6.56 -20.05
CA SER A 4 -30.10 -5.44 -20.70
C SER A 4 -29.74 -4.09 -20.04
N SER A 5 -29.73 -3.01 -20.83
CA SER A 5 -29.45 -1.65 -20.33
C SER A 5 -30.34 -1.26 -19.16
N ARG A 6 -31.60 -1.71 -19.12
CA ARG A 6 -32.50 -1.48 -17.99
C ARG A 6 -32.03 -2.19 -16.71
N LYS A 7 -31.63 -3.45 -16.80
CA LYS A 7 -31.10 -4.21 -15.66
C LYS A 7 -29.82 -3.57 -15.12
N LYS A 8 -28.93 -3.10 -16.01
CA LYS A 8 -27.72 -2.37 -15.63
C LYS A 8 -28.07 -1.13 -14.82
N LYS A 9 -29.00 -0.31 -15.26
CA LYS A 9 -29.47 0.87 -14.52
C LYS A 9 -30.08 0.54 -13.16
N ILE A 10 -30.90 -0.53 -13.09
CA ILE A 10 -31.51 -0.97 -11.83
C ILE A 10 -30.44 -1.51 -10.87
N LEU A 11 -29.47 -2.29 -11.37
CA LEU A 11 -28.37 -2.79 -10.57
C LEU A 11 -27.52 -1.65 -10.00
N ALA A 12 -27.17 -0.65 -10.82
CA ALA A 12 -26.46 0.54 -10.37
C ALA A 12 -27.23 1.27 -9.25
N ALA A 13 -28.51 1.54 -9.47
CA ALA A 13 -29.36 2.21 -8.47
C ALA A 13 -29.49 1.42 -7.14
N VAL A 14 -29.54 0.08 -7.21
CA VAL A 14 -29.54 -0.74 -6.00
C VAL A 14 -28.22 -0.63 -5.26
N ILE A 15 -27.09 -0.68 -5.99
CA ILE A 15 -25.75 -0.62 -5.39
C ILE A 15 -25.53 0.75 -4.75
N GLU A 16 -25.84 1.83 -5.44
CA GLU A 16 -25.70 3.19 -4.93
C GLU A 16 -26.55 3.45 -3.69
N GLU A 17 -27.80 2.96 -3.70
CA GLU A 17 -28.70 3.08 -2.54
C GLU A 17 -28.16 2.25 -1.37
N TYR A 18 -27.65 1.04 -1.62
CA TYR A 18 -27.08 0.19 -0.57
C TYR A 18 -25.77 0.78 -0.02
N ILE A 19 -24.92 1.34 -0.85
CA ILE A 19 -23.72 2.08 -0.40
C ILE A 19 -24.11 3.20 0.56
N ARG A 20 -25.17 3.93 0.25
CA ARG A 20 -25.64 5.08 1.03
C ARG A 20 -26.28 4.70 2.35
N THR A 21 -27.09 3.61 2.39
CA THR A 21 -27.95 3.26 3.53
C THR A 21 -27.43 2.13 4.38
N ALA A 22 -26.63 1.23 3.82
CA ALA A 22 -26.26 -0.06 4.39
C ALA A 22 -27.50 -0.98 4.68
N GLU A 23 -28.66 -0.70 4.08
CA GLU A 23 -29.90 -1.44 4.29
C GLU A 23 -30.35 -2.14 3.01
N PRO A 24 -30.93 -3.37 3.10
CA PRO A 24 -31.45 -4.07 1.93
C PRO A 24 -32.45 -3.24 1.13
N VAL A 25 -32.26 -3.10 -0.17
CA VAL A 25 -32.96 -2.18 -1.04
C VAL A 25 -34.20 -2.80 -1.66
N GLY A 26 -35.35 -2.18 -1.45
CA GLY A 26 -36.62 -2.61 -2.00
C GLY A 26 -37.00 -1.92 -3.31
N SER A 27 -37.86 -2.57 -4.13
CA SER A 27 -38.30 -1.99 -5.42
C SER A 27 -39.01 -0.62 -5.31
N LYS A 28 -39.63 -0.33 -4.16
CA LYS A 28 -40.25 0.98 -3.93
C LYS A 28 -39.22 2.08 -3.73
N ALA A 29 -38.13 1.78 -3.03
CA ALA A 29 -37.04 2.74 -2.82
C ALA A 29 -36.40 3.12 -4.16
N ILE A 30 -36.12 2.12 -5.01
CA ILE A 30 -35.56 2.36 -6.36
C ILE A 30 -36.53 3.15 -7.26
N ALA A 31 -37.83 2.84 -7.20
CA ALA A 31 -38.81 3.59 -7.99
C ALA A 31 -38.94 5.05 -7.56
N ALA A 32 -38.60 5.39 -6.31
CA ALA A 32 -38.66 6.74 -5.75
C ALA A 32 -37.33 7.52 -5.99
N SER A 33 -36.18 6.85 -5.97
CA SER A 33 -34.85 7.49 -6.02
C SER A 33 -34.27 7.61 -7.44
N ALA A 34 -34.66 6.72 -8.36
CA ALA A 34 -34.12 6.68 -9.72
C ALA A 34 -35.22 6.89 -10.76
N ASP A 35 -35.00 7.84 -11.66
CA ASP A 35 -35.90 8.06 -12.81
C ASP A 35 -35.66 6.99 -13.89
N LEU A 36 -36.18 5.79 -13.62
CA LEU A 36 -36.01 4.64 -14.51
C LEU A 36 -37.16 4.48 -15.50
N GLY A 37 -38.19 5.33 -15.44
CA GLY A 37 -39.34 5.29 -16.32
C GLY A 37 -40.16 4.00 -16.24
N CYS A 38 -40.08 3.24 -15.11
CA CYS A 38 -40.78 1.97 -14.95
C CYS A 38 -41.44 1.83 -13.57
N SER A 39 -42.50 0.99 -13.52
CA SER A 39 -43.26 0.78 -12.29
C SER A 39 -42.48 -0.04 -11.26
N SER A 40 -42.82 0.13 -9.97
CA SER A 40 -42.25 -0.70 -8.89
C SER A 40 -42.49 -2.21 -9.09
N ALA A 41 -43.56 -2.59 -9.79
CA ALA A 41 -43.83 -4.01 -10.15
C ALA A 41 -42.80 -4.50 -11.19
N THR A 42 -42.51 -3.70 -12.22
CA THR A 42 -41.50 -4.00 -13.21
C THR A 42 -40.13 -4.11 -12.54
N ILE A 43 -39.76 -3.14 -11.69
CA ILE A 43 -38.50 -3.17 -10.94
C ILE A 43 -38.40 -4.45 -10.10
N ARG A 44 -39.46 -4.88 -9.43
CA ARG A 44 -39.49 -6.13 -8.65
C ARG A 44 -39.12 -7.34 -9.49
N ASN A 45 -39.66 -7.45 -10.72
CA ASN A 45 -39.37 -8.57 -11.62
C ASN A 45 -37.87 -8.51 -12.06
N GLU A 46 -37.38 -7.36 -12.44
CA GLU A 46 -35.97 -7.18 -12.82
C GLU A 46 -35.03 -7.53 -11.64
N LEU A 47 -35.37 -7.12 -10.40
CA LEU A 47 -34.63 -7.51 -9.20
C LEU A 47 -34.59 -9.02 -8.97
N ALA A 48 -35.72 -9.73 -9.24
CA ALA A 48 -35.76 -11.19 -9.13
C ALA A 48 -34.85 -11.86 -10.16
N GLU A 49 -34.81 -11.33 -11.39
CA GLU A 49 -33.91 -11.82 -12.43
C GLU A 49 -32.44 -11.54 -12.10
N LEU A 50 -32.10 -10.37 -11.55
CA LEU A 50 -30.76 -10.04 -11.09
C LEU A 50 -30.30 -10.95 -9.94
N VAL A 51 -31.21 -11.37 -9.07
CA VAL A 51 -30.94 -12.41 -8.05
C VAL A 51 -30.68 -13.77 -8.72
N ALA A 52 -31.48 -14.17 -9.68
CA ALA A 52 -31.29 -15.43 -10.41
C ALA A 52 -29.98 -15.46 -11.19
N MET A 53 -29.48 -14.29 -11.62
CA MET A 53 -28.20 -14.12 -12.29
C MET A 53 -27.01 -14.00 -11.33
N GLY A 54 -27.25 -13.94 -10.01
CA GLY A 54 -26.20 -13.86 -8.97
C GLY A 54 -25.63 -12.48 -8.72
N TYR A 55 -26.17 -11.41 -9.30
CA TYR A 55 -25.71 -10.04 -9.05
C TYR A 55 -26.24 -9.43 -7.76
N LEU A 56 -27.41 -9.92 -7.33
CA LEU A 56 -28.05 -9.52 -6.08
C LEU A 56 -28.39 -10.77 -5.28
N GLU A 57 -28.55 -10.61 -3.99
CA GLU A 57 -29.11 -11.66 -3.11
C GLU A 57 -30.23 -11.10 -2.24
N GLN A 58 -31.00 -11.98 -1.65
CA GLN A 58 -32.06 -11.65 -0.70
C GLN A 58 -31.73 -12.25 0.65
N PRO A 59 -31.27 -11.44 1.64
CA PRO A 59 -30.86 -11.97 2.95
C PRO A 59 -31.97 -12.75 3.68
N HIS A 60 -33.23 -12.28 3.56
CA HIS A 60 -34.43 -12.91 4.16
C HIS A 60 -35.63 -12.72 3.24
N THR A 61 -36.63 -13.60 3.37
CA THR A 61 -37.83 -13.67 2.51
C THR A 61 -38.59 -12.33 2.38
N SER A 62 -38.60 -11.53 3.44
CA SER A 62 -39.21 -10.17 3.48
C SER A 62 -38.26 -9.02 3.24
N ALA A 63 -36.96 -9.30 3.13
CA ALA A 63 -35.95 -8.26 2.92
C ALA A 63 -35.92 -7.75 1.49
N GLY A 64 -35.36 -6.54 1.32
CA GLY A 64 -34.95 -6.02 0.03
C GLY A 64 -33.81 -6.87 -0.61
N ARG A 65 -33.08 -6.27 -1.49
CA ARG A 65 -31.94 -6.91 -2.17
C ARG A 65 -30.66 -6.26 -1.71
N VAL A 66 -29.60 -7.07 -1.60
CA VAL A 66 -28.23 -6.59 -1.35
C VAL A 66 -27.33 -7.04 -2.48
N PRO A 67 -26.33 -6.23 -2.86
CA PRO A 67 -25.38 -6.60 -3.90
C PRO A 67 -24.48 -7.75 -3.45
N THR A 68 -24.20 -8.67 -4.38
CA THR A 68 -23.16 -9.69 -4.22
C THR A 68 -21.78 -9.14 -4.66
N PRO A 69 -20.68 -9.83 -4.37
CA PRO A 69 -19.38 -9.48 -4.94
C PRO A 69 -19.39 -9.39 -6.48
N LEU A 70 -20.13 -10.28 -7.15
CA LEU A 70 -20.32 -10.24 -8.61
C LEU A 70 -21.08 -8.96 -9.05
N GLY A 71 -22.10 -8.55 -8.28
CA GLY A 71 -22.81 -7.30 -8.51
C GLY A 71 -21.91 -6.08 -8.40
N TYR A 72 -21.11 -6.00 -7.36
CA TYR A 72 -20.13 -4.93 -7.19
C TYR A 72 -19.06 -4.94 -8.30
N ARG A 73 -18.59 -6.11 -8.73
CA ARG A 73 -17.62 -6.22 -9.83
C ARG A 73 -18.18 -5.67 -11.14
N MET A 74 -19.44 -6.00 -11.45
CA MET A 74 -20.12 -5.43 -12.61
C MET A 74 -20.26 -3.90 -12.51
N TYR A 75 -20.60 -3.41 -11.31
CA TYR A 75 -20.72 -1.98 -11.04
C TYR A 75 -19.40 -1.26 -11.27
N VAL A 76 -18.32 -1.74 -10.67
CA VAL A 76 -16.99 -1.13 -10.79
C VAL A 76 -16.49 -1.14 -12.25
N ASN A 77 -16.72 -2.23 -12.98
CA ASN A 77 -16.18 -2.36 -14.34
C ASN A 77 -16.99 -1.60 -15.41
N GLU A 78 -18.29 -1.46 -15.22
CA GLU A 78 -19.15 -1.02 -16.33
C GLU A 78 -20.17 0.07 -15.96
N LEU A 79 -20.51 0.24 -14.68
CA LEU A 79 -21.68 1.02 -14.30
C LEU A 79 -21.36 2.27 -13.48
N MET A 80 -20.28 2.26 -12.70
CA MET A 80 -19.96 3.40 -11.87
C MET A 80 -19.50 4.59 -12.70
N GLU A 81 -19.96 5.77 -12.32
CA GLU A 81 -19.44 7.00 -12.88
C GLU A 81 -18.07 7.33 -12.26
N HIS A 82 -17.12 7.66 -13.11
CA HIS A 82 -15.84 8.19 -12.63
C HIS A 82 -16.05 9.61 -12.11
N LYS A 83 -15.69 9.84 -10.88
CA LYS A 83 -15.71 11.18 -10.26
C LYS A 83 -14.31 11.76 -10.30
N ASP A 84 -14.22 13.04 -10.63
CA ASP A 84 -12.98 13.79 -10.50
C ASP A 84 -12.91 14.43 -9.11
N LEU A 85 -11.69 14.73 -8.68
CA LEU A 85 -11.47 15.54 -7.48
C LEU A 85 -12.03 16.94 -7.68
N THR A 86 -12.66 17.49 -6.63
CA THR A 86 -13.01 18.90 -6.61
C THR A 86 -11.76 19.78 -6.56
N ALA A 87 -11.84 21.02 -6.98
CA ALA A 87 -10.74 21.97 -6.89
C ALA A 87 -10.25 22.16 -5.42
N GLU A 88 -11.18 22.12 -4.47
CA GLU A 88 -10.89 22.20 -3.03
C GLU A 88 -10.13 20.97 -2.54
N GLU A 89 -10.56 19.77 -2.94
CA GLU A 89 -9.87 18.51 -2.60
C GLU A 89 -8.46 18.47 -3.21
N THR A 90 -8.33 18.86 -4.47
CA THR A 90 -7.02 18.94 -5.15
C THR A 90 -6.08 19.91 -4.44
N GLN A 91 -6.60 21.08 -4.04
CA GLN A 91 -5.81 22.08 -3.31
C GLN A 91 -5.40 21.58 -1.92
N ALA A 92 -6.29 20.90 -1.19
CA ALA A 92 -6.00 20.31 0.12
C ALA A 92 -4.90 19.22 0.01
N ILE A 93 -4.97 18.36 -1.02
CA ILE A 93 -3.95 17.35 -1.30
C ILE A 93 -2.60 18.02 -1.58
N MET A 94 -2.57 19.00 -2.47
CA MET A 94 -1.33 19.71 -2.81
C MET A 94 -0.71 20.41 -1.59
N GLN A 95 -1.51 21.09 -0.77
CA GLN A 95 -1.03 21.76 0.44
C GLN A 95 -0.45 20.79 1.47
N SER A 96 -1.06 19.61 1.62
CA SER A 96 -0.61 18.61 2.59
C SER A 96 0.66 17.90 2.16
N LEU A 97 0.92 17.80 0.85
CA LEU A 97 2.09 17.11 0.29
C LEU A 97 3.23 18.06 -0.13
N THR A 98 2.98 19.40 -0.15
CA THR A 98 4.02 20.39 -0.41
C THR A 98 4.79 20.73 0.85
N GLY A 99 5.93 20.08 1.06
CA GLY A 99 6.86 20.35 2.15
C GLY A 99 8.19 19.63 1.92
N ARG A 100 9.23 20.04 2.63
CA ARG A 100 10.47 19.27 2.72
C ARG A 100 10.30 18.20 3.79
N HIS A 101 9.59 17.13 3.46
CA HIS A 101 9.42 16.00 4.35
C HIS A 101 10.53 14.98 4.13
N GLN A 102 10.98 14.34 5.21
CA GLN A 102 11.68 13.07 5.07
C GLN A 102 10.72 12.06 4.44
N ARG A 103 11.22 11.12 3.66
CA ARG A 103 10.38 10.15 2.90
C ARG A 103 9.31 9.47 3.75
N GLY A 104 9.67 8.98 4.93
CA GLY A 104 8.72 8.33 5.84
C GLY A 104 7.59 9.25 6.29
N GLU A 105 7.87 10.54 6.47
CA GLU A 105 6.85 11.54 6.81
C GLU A 105 5.89 11.76 5.65
N LEU A 106 6.40 11.86 4.41
CA LEU A 106 5.56 12.00 3.22
C LEU A 106 4.61 10.81 3.03
N MET A 107 5.10 9.57 3.23
CA MET A 107 4.27 8.37 3.11
C MET A 107 3.20 8.30 4.21
N THR A 108 3.56 8.66 5.44
CA THR A 108 2.61 8.76 6.55
C THR A 108 1.56 9.82 6.28
N ASP A 109 1.95 10.98 5.75
CA ASP A 109 1.03 12.06 5.43
C ASP A 109 0.11 11.71 4.26
N ALA A 110 0.62 11.02 3.23
CA ALA A 110 -0.20 10.50 2.14
C ALA A 110 -1.24 9.48 2.65
N SER A 111 -0.84 8.51 3.50
CA SER A 111 -1.77 7.57 4.12
C SER A 111 -2.81 8.27 4.98
N ARG A 112 -2.39 9.27 5.78
CA ARG A 112 -3.30 10.06 6.63
C ARG A 112 -4.32 10.81 5.79
N LEU A 113 -3.88 11.44 4.72
CA LEU A 113 -4.75 12.19 3.82
C LEU A 113 -5.74 11.27 3.09
N ALA A 114 -5.28 10.15 2.55
CA ALA A 114 -6.15 9.15 1.93
C ALA A 114 -7.21 8.65 2.91
N SER A 115 -6.82 8.34 4.15
CA SER A 115 -7.76 7.92 5.20
C SER A 115 -8.79 9.02 5.54
N GLN A 116 -8.36 10.27 5.67
CA GLN A 116 -9.26 11.39 5.98
C GLN A 116 -10.25 11.67 4.84
N LEU A 117 -9.78 11.65 3.59
CA LEU A 117 -10.62 11.92 2.43
C LEU A 117 -11.64 10.80 2.16
N THR A 118 -11.29 9.57 2.44
CA THR A 118 -12.13 8.40 2.16
C THR A 118 -12.95 7.94 3.36
N ASN A 119 -12.56 8.29 4.59
CA ASN A 119 -13.07 7.77 5.87
C ASN A 119 -12.87 6.25 6.03
N TYR A 120 -11.79 5.72 5.46
CA TYR A 120 -11.36 4.34 5.61
C TYR A 120 -9.90 4.27 6.04
N PRO A 121 -9.43 3.17 6.63
CA PRO A 121 -8.01 2.92 6.81
C PRO A 121 -7.26 3.00 5.48
N ALA A 122 -6.14 3.68 5.50
CA ALA A 122 -5.25 3.78 4.37
C ALA A 122 -3.89 3.19 4.70
N VAL A 123 -3.33 2.50 3.74
CA VAL A 123 -2.02 1.88 3.81
C VAL A 123 -1.15 2.36 2.67
N THR A 124 0.08 2.69 2.95
CA THR A 124 1.09 2.95 1.94
C THR A 124 2.21 1.94 2.09
N LEU A 125 2.54 1.30 1.00
CA LEU A 125 3.68 0.39 0.89
C LEU A 125 4.69 1.03 -0.05
N THR A 126 5.92 1.16 0.40
CA THR A 126 7.03 1.64 -0.45
C THR A 126 8.07 0.55 -0.55
N THR A 127 8.37 0.12 -1.76
CA THR A 127 9.49 -0.79 -2.03
C THR A 127 10.62 0.03 -2.63
N SER A 128 11.75 0.04 -1.98
CA SER A 128 12.97 0.62 -2.56
C SER A 128 13.69 -0.46 -3.37
N ALA A 129 13.30 -0.61 -4.63
CA ALA A 129 14.03 -1.47 -5.54
C ALA A 129 15.38 -0.81 -5.86
N GLY A 130 16.43 -1.30 -5.22
CA GLY A 130 17.80 -0.98 -5.62
C GLY A 130 18.46 0.20 -4.94
N VAL A 131 18.22 0.38 -3.65
CA VAL A 131 19.08 1.26 -2.83
C VAL A 131 20.54 0.84 -3.00
N THR A 132 21.39 1.80 -3.32
CA THR A 132 22.83 1.61 -3.49
C THR A 132 23.60 2.40 -2.44
N ILE A 133 24.82 1.97 -2.22
CA ILE A 133 25.75 2.71 -1.37
C ILE A 133 26.22 3.96 -2.12
N ARG A 134 26.04 5.11 -1.52
CA ARG A 134 26.54 6.39 -2.06
C ARG A 134 27.90 6.75 -1.51
N ARG A 135 28.12 6.51 -0.20
CA ARG A 135 29.38 6.88 0.43
C ARG A 135 29.58 6.16 1.77
N PHE A 136 30.85 5.84 2.06
CA PHE A 136 31.34 5.45 3.39
C PHE A 136 32.18 6.57 3.99
N ASP A 137 31.96 6.89 5.25
CA ASP A 137 32.88 7.63 6.08
C ASP A 137 33.23 6.78 7.31
N LEU A 138 34.54 6.62 7.60
CA LEU A 138 35.04 5.91 8.75
C LEU A 138 35.71 6.90 9.68
N ILE A 139 35.17 7.09 10.87
CA ILE A 139 35.63 8.07 11.85
C ILE A 139 36.42 7.34 12.92
N TYR A 140 37.74 7.54 12.91
CA TYR A 140 38.63 7.01 13.95
C TYR A 140 38.38 7.73 15.27
N LEU A 141 38.17 6.98 16.36
CA LEU A 141 38.00 7.52 17.70
C LEU A 141 39.27 7.28 18.53
N ASP A 142 39.67 6.01 18.62
CA ASP A 142 40.87 5.57 19.32
C ASP A 142 41.41 4.27 18.69
N ALA A 143 42.50 3.73 19.26
CA ALA A 143 43.15 2.53 18.72
C ALA A 143 42.23 1.29 18.65
N ASN A 144 41.16 1.24 19.42
CA ASN A 144 40.26 0.08 19.50
C ASN A 144 38.83 0.39 19.06
N SER A 145 38.55 1.63 18.60
CA SER A 145 37.19 2.00 18.21
C SER A 145 37.14 2.98 17.04
N PHE A 146 36.13 2.80 16.18
CA PHE A 146 35.81 3.72 15.09
C PHE A 146 34.31 3.67 14.79
N ILE A 147 33.79 4.70 14.12
CA ILE A 147 32.39 4.76 13.67
C ILE A 147 32.37 4.54 12.16
N ILE A 148 31.48 3.65 11.70
CA ILE A 148 31.10 3.54 10.30
C ILE A 148 29.91 4.46 10.09
N VAL A 149 29.98 5.35 9.08
CA VAL A 149 28.84 6.12 8.60
C VAL A 149 28.61 5.71 7.15
N LEU A 150 27.40 5.26 6.85
CA LEU A 150 26.99 4.81 5.53
C LEU A 150 25.87 5.73 5.01
N LEU A 151 26.13 6.40 3.89
CA LEU A 151 25.16 7.19 3.15
C LEU A 151 24.66 6.35 1.97
N LEU A 152 23.35 6.21 1.85
CA LEU A 152 22.68 5.49 0.76
C LEU A 152 22.18 6.46 -0.33
N SER A 153 21.83 5.92 -1.48
CA SER A 153 21.29 6.69 -2.61
C SER A 153 19.96 7.37 -2.32
N ASP A 154 19.25 6.88 -1.32
CA ASP A 154 17.98 7.43 -0.85
C ASP A 154 18.15 8.51 0.24
N ASP A 155 19.38 9.06 0.39
CA ASP A 155 19.80 10.01 1.41
C ASP A 155 19.68 9.49 2.86
N THR A 156 19.39 8.18 3.05
CA THR A 156 19.41 7.55 4.37
C THR A 156 20.84 7.46 4.88
N VAL A 157 21.05 7.92 6.12
CA VAL A 157 22.32 7.79 6.83
C VAL A 157 22.19 6.78 7.94
N LYS A 158 23.05 5.77 7.94
CA LYS A 158 23.17 4.78 9.02
C LYS A 158 24.57 4.84 9.61
N ASN A 159 24.68 4.62 10.91
CA ASN A 159 25.96 4.59 11.58
C ASN A 159 26.07 3.40 12.53
N LYS A 160 27.29 2.96 12.79
CA LYS A 160 27.61 1.90 13.74
C LYS A 160 28.94 2.17 14.42
N LEU A 161 28.94 2.18 15.75
CA LEU A 161 30.16 2.15 16.54
C LEU A 161 30.73 0.73 16.53
N VAL A 162 31.97 0.60 16.13
CA VAL A 162 32.69 -0.68 16.09
C VAL A 162 33.78 -0.67 17.14
N HIS A 163 33.84 -1.72 17.95
CA HIS A 163 34.93 -1.99 18.88
C HIS A 163 35.79 -3.13 18.36
N LEU A 164 37.08 -2.89 18.23
CA LEU A 164 38.05 -3.88 17.77
C LEU A 164 38.72 -4.57 18.96
N PRO A 165 38.91 -5.90 18.90
CA PRO A 165 39.66 -6.63 19.92
C PRO A 165 41.15 -6.36 19.85
N VAL A 166 41.62 -5.73 18.77
CA VAL A 166 43.02 -5.41 18.50
C VAL A 166 43.15 -3.94 18.14
N SER A 167 44.32 -3.36 18.39
CA SER A 167 44.58 -1.96 18.05
C SER A 167 44.74 -1.77 16.55
N ALA A 168 44.06 -0.79 15.99
CA ALA A 168 44.19 -0.33 14.61
C ALA A 168 44.72 1.10 14.58
N GLU A 169 45.57 1.38 13.61
CA GLU A 169 46.08 2.74 13.37
C GLU A 169 45.06 3.59 12.60
N GLN A 170 45.07 4.90 12.84
CA GLN A 170 44.20 5.83 12.12
C GLN A 170 44.43 5.77 10.60
N SER A 171 45.67 5.57 10.18
CA SER A 171 46.06 5.41 8.77
C SER A 171 45.35 4.24 8.11
N MET A 172 45.19 3.11 8.83
CA MET A 172 44.47 1.92 8.38
C MET A 172 42.99 2.20 8.17
N ILE A 173 42.35 2.88 9.12
CA ILE A 173 40.91 3.24 9.02
C ILE A 173 40.69 4.18 7.83
N GLN A 174 41.57 5.15 7.60
CA GLN A 174 41.48 6.03 6.44
C GLN A 174 41.67 5.30 5.10
N LYS A 175 42.58 4.32 5.06
CA LYS A 175 42.81 3.48 3.88
C LYS A 175 41.58 2.63 3.58
N LEU A 176 40.96 2.03 4.60
CA LEU A 176 39.70 1.28 4.47
C LEU A 176 38.57 2.16 3.92
N ALA A 177 38.39 3.39 4.40
CA ALA A 177 37.40 4.31 3.87
C ALA A 177 37.61 4.57 2.38
N THR A 178 38.85 4.77 1.94
CA THR A 178 39.20 4.99 0.53
C THR A 178 38.86 3.75 -0.31
N VAL A 179 39.25 2.56 0.16
CA VAL A 179 38.97 1.29 -0.54
C VAL A 179 37.49 1.02 -0.64
N PHE A 180 36.73 1.22 0.45
CA PHE A 180 35.28 1.00 0.41
C PHE A 180 34.59 1.97 -0.54
N ASN A 181 34.94 3.25 -0.55
CA ASN A 181 34.39 4.20 -1.51
C ASN A 181 34.75 3.86 -2.96
N ALA A 182 35.94 3.30 -3.21
CA ALA A 182 36.36 2.90 -4.56
C ALA A 182 35.63 1.63 -5.06
N HIS A 183 35.32 0.68 -4.19
CA HIS A 183 34.82 -0.64 -4.57
C HIS A 183 33.32 -0.84 -4.32
N PHE A 184 32.71 -0.12 -3.38
CA PHE A 184 31.34 -0.36 -2.93
C PHE A 184 30.36 0.78 -3.27
N THR A 185 30.82 1.93 -3.76
CA THR A 185 29.93 2.99 -4.24
C THR A 185 29.13 2.50 -5.46
N GLY A 186 27.82 2.72 -5.45
CA GLY A 186 26.90 2.26 -6.49
C GLY A 186 26.49 0.80 -6.39
N ILE A 187 27.00 0.06 -5.41
CA ILE A 187 26.73 -1.37 -5.21
C ILE A 187 25.39 -1.56 -4.49
N ARG A 188 24.64 -2.61 -4.90
CA ARG A 188 23.41 -3.10 -4.25
C ARG A 188 23.75 -4.27 -3.33
N GLU A 189 22.79 -4.64 -2.46
CA GLU A 189 22.94 -5.79 -1.56
C GLU A 189 23.41 -7.05 -2.28
N GLY A 190 22.71 -7.48 -3.33
CA GLY A 190 23.01 -8.71 -4.08
C GLY A 190 24.36 -8.71 -4.79
N ASP A 191 24.99 -7.55 -4.97
CA ASP A 191 26.29 -7.41 -5.63
C ASP A 191 27.46 -7.49 -4.64
N ILE A 192 27.20 -7.46 -3.33
CA ILE A 192 28.24 -7.62 -2.29
C ILE A 192 28.60 -9.11 -2.16
N THR A 193 29.48 -9.53 -3.04
CA THR A 193 29.92 -10.94 -3.10
C THR A 193 31.16 -11.18 -2.23
N PRO A 194 31.41 -12.43 -1.80
CA PRO A 194 32.67 -12.79 -1.12
C PRO A 194 33.93 -12.45 -1.94
N VAL A 195 33.81 -12.39 -3.27
CA VAL A 195 34.91 -12.00 -4.15
C VAL A 195 35.21 -10.52 -4.02
N LEU A 196 34.18 -9.67 -3.99
CA LEU A 196 34.31 -8.22 -3.79
C LEU A 196 34.95 -7.91 -2.42
N ILE A 197 34.47 -8.57 -1.35
CA ILE A 197 35.01 -8.40 0.01
C ILE A 197 36.50 -8.76 0.05
N ARG A 198 36.90 -9.90 -0.50
CA ARG A 198 38.31 -10.30 -0.56
C ARG A 198 39.15 -9.37 -1.40
N SER A 199 38.61 -8.77 -2.47
CA SER A 199 39.30 -7.77 -3.27
C SER A 199 39.59 -6.50 -2.44
N ALA A 200 38.61 -6.03 -1.69
CA ALA A 200 38.75 -4.89 -0.80
C ALA A 200 39.75 -5.16 0.35
N GLU A 201 39.69 -6.35 0.95
CA GLU A 201 40.63 -6.79 2.00
C GLU A 201 42.08 -6.73 1.52
N ARG A 202 42.33 -7.25 0.32
CA ARG A 202 43.68 -7.20 -0.31
C ARG A 202 44.11 -5.78 -0.63
N ALA A 203 43.19 -4.94 -1.19
CA ALA A 203 43.48 -3.56 -1.53
C ALA A 203 43.79 -2.71 -0.28
N ALA A 204 43.07 -2.94 0.81
CA ALA A 204 43.32 -2.31 2.09
C ALA A 204 44.57 -2.86 2.82
N GLN A 205 45.03 -4.05 2.47
CA GLN A 205 46.02 -4.84 3.22
C GLN A 205 45.56 -5.09 4.66
N ASP A 206 44.26 -5.44 4.81
CA ASP A 206 43.64 -5.63 6.10
C ASP A 206 43.98 -7.01 6.67
N ASN A 207 44.81 -7.00 7.71
CA ASN A 207 45.21 -8.21 8.44
C ASN A 207 44.37 -8.41 9.73
N LEU A 208 43.47 -7.49 10.01
CA LEU A 208 42.69 -7.44 11.26
C LEU A 208 41.22 -7.87 11.06
N GLY A 209 40.81 -8.11 9.81
CA GLY A 209 39.43 -8.50 9.47
C GLY A 209 38.41 -7.38 9.55
N ILE A 210 38.85 -6.13 9.59
CA ILE A 210 37.98 -4.94 9.66
C ILE A 210 37.11 -4.82 8.43
N THR A 211 37.63 -5.19 7.25
CA THR A 211 36.89 -5.22 5.97
C THR A 211 35.63 -6.06 6.08
N ALA A 212 35.70 -7.22 6.71
CA ALA A 212 34.53 -8.10 6.88
C ALA A 212 33.47 -7.45 7.78
N VAL A 213 33.87 -6.73 8.82
CA VAL A 213 32.97 -6.01 9.73
C VAL A 213 32.24 -4.88 8.99
N ILE A 214 32.95 -4.10 8.19
CA ILE A 214 32.36 -2.99 7.41
C ILE A 214 31.41 -3.56 6.34
N ALA A 215 31.81 -4.63 5.62
CA ALA A 215 30.98 -5.26 4.61
C ALA A 215 29.72 -5.89 5.22
N ALA A 216 29.81 -6.53 6.37
CA ALA A 216 28.65 -7.09 7.09
C ALA A 216 27.65 -5.99 7.49
N PHE A 217 28.15 -4.84 7.95
CA PHE A 217 27.29 -3.70 8.26
C PHE A 217 26.66 -3.12 6.99
N ALA A 218 27.37 -3.04 5.88
CA ALA A 218 26.81 -2.59 4.61
C ALA A 218 25.67 -3.53 4.12
N ILE A 219 25.84 -4.84 4.22
CA ILE A 219 24.81 -5.83 3.90
C ILE A 219 23.60 -5.63 4.83
N GLU A 220 23.81 -5.58 6.14
CA GLU A 220 22.76 -5.36 7.15
C GLU A 220 21.92 -4.12 6.81
N VAL A 221 22.58 -3.02 6.47
CA VAL A 221 21.92 -1.74 6.14
C VAL A 221 21.18 -1.82 4.82
N LEU A 222 21.76 -2.40 3.77
CA LEU A 222 21.13 -2.53 2.47
C LEU A 222 19.92 -3.48 2.50
N THR A 223 20.03 -4.61 3.23
CA THR A 223 18.90 -5.53 3.47
C THR A 223 17.75 -4.79 4.16
N GLY A 224 18.06 -4.04 5.22
CA GLY A 224 17.06 -3.23 5.93
C GLY A 224 16.48 -2.08 5.09
N ALA A 225 17.27 -1.46 4.22
CA ALA A 225 16.83 -0.40 3.33
C ALA A 225 16.00 -0.93 2.14
N GLY A 226 16.28 -2.15 1.70
CA GLY A 226 15.50 -2.84 0.66
C GLY A 226 14.18 -3.41 1.17
N ALA A 227 14.00 -3.52 2.48
CA ALA A 227 12.77 -3.99 3.07
C ALA A 227 11.62 -3.00 2.78
N ALA A 228 10.50 -3.55 2.33
CA ALA A 228 9.30 -2.75 2.13
C ALA A 228 8.87 -2.09 3.44
N GLN A 229 8.63 -0.80 3.39
CA GLN A 229 8.11 -0.04 4.52
C GLN A 229 6.61 0.14 4.35
N THR A 230 5.87 -0.22 5.37
CA THR A 230 4.40 -0.11 5.40
C THR A 230 4.00 0.96 6.41
N TYR A 231 3.11 1.84 5.99
CA TYR A 231 2.51 2.87 6.82
C TYR A 231 1.00 2.68 6.82
N LEU A 232 0.43 2.34 7.96
CA LEU A 232 -1.01 2.19 8.17
C LEU A 232 -1.52 3.36 9.01
N VAL A 233 -2.62 3.96 8.58
CA VAL A 233 -3.26 5.08 9.27
C VAL A 233 -4.78 4.95 9.20
N GLY A 234 -5.47 5.34 10.26
CA GLY A 234 -6.92 5.43 10.28
C GLY A 234 -7.64 4.13 10.59
N GLU A 235 -7.02 3.20 11.30
CA GLU A 235 -7.63 1.91 11.69
C GLU A 235 -8.94 2.11 12.44
N SER A 236 -9.05 3.18 13.22
CA SER A 236 -10.27 3.54 13.95
C SER A 236 -11.46 3.82 13.03
N GLN A 237 -11.23 4.17 11.75
CA GLN A 237 -12.31 4.42 10.78
C GLN A 237 -13.13 3.14 10.48
N LEU A 238 -12.52 1.96 10.65
CA LEU A 238 -13.25 0.69 10.52
C LEU A 238 -14.39 0.58 11.52
N LEU A 239 -14.18 1.04 12.74
CA LEU A 239 -15.18 0.94 13.81
C LEU A 239 -16.44 1.80 13.55
N HIS A 240 -16.37 2.75 12.65
CA HIS A 240 -17.53 3.54 12.21
C HIS A 240 -18.39 2.79 11.17
N GLN A 241 -17.88 1.71 10.60
CA GLN A 241 -18.60 0.94 9.58
C GLN A 241 -19.49 -0.12 10.24
N PRO A 242 -20.79 -0.23 9.85
CA PRO A 242 -21.70 -1.19 10.45
C PRO A 242 -21.24 -2.65 10.33
N GLU A 243 -20.51 -2.99 9.28
CA GLU A 243 -19.98 -4.33 9.00
C GLU A 243 -18.93 -4.78 10.01
N PHE A 244 -18.25 -3.84 10.65
CA PHE A 244 -17.19 -4.06 11.65
C PHE A 244 -17.63 -3.77 13.09
N ARG A 245 -18.95 -3.77 13.35
CA ARG A 245 -19.49 -3.72 14.71
C ARG A 245 -19.21 -4.98 15.52
N ASP A 246 -18.97 -6.10 14.83
CA ASP A 246 -18.48 -7.34 15.44
C ASP A 246 -17.00 -7.15 15.83
N PRO A 247 -16.66 -7.16 17.14
CA PRO A 247 -15.30 -6.92 17.60
C PRO A 247 -14.28 -7.94 17.09
N ASP A 248 -14.69 -9.19 16.89
CA ASP A 248 -13.81 -10.26 16.43
C ASP A 248 -13.45 -10.07 14.95
N LYS A 249 -14.40 -9.62 14.13
CA LYS A 249 -14.14 -9.25 12.74
C LYS A 249 -13.21 -8.03 12.64
N ALA A 250 -13.51 -7.00 13.40
CA ALA A 250 -12.70 -5.79 13.45
C ALA A 250 -11.26 -6.08 13.90
N HIS A 251 -11.13 -6.88 14.96
CA HIS A 251 -9.81 -7.26 15.49
C HIS A 251 -8.99 -8.07 14.49
N ARG A 252 -9.57 -9.08 13.81
CA ARG A 252 -8.88 -9.87 12.80
C ARG A 252 -8.35 -9.00 11.66
N LEU A 253 -9.22 -8.13 11.13
CA LEU A 253 -8.83 -7.23 10.05
C LEU A 253 -7.74 -6.23 10.49
N MET A 254 -7.88 -5.63 11.67
CA MET A 254 -6.88 -4.72 12.22
C MET A 254 -5.53 -5.41 12.44
N SER A 255 -5.53 -6.62 13.01
CA SER A 255 -4.31 -7.40 13.23
C SER A 255 -3.63 -7.75 11.91
N TYR A 256 -4.41 -8.12 10.88
CA TYR A 256 -3.90 -8.39 9.54
C TYR A 256 -3.25 -7.14 8.92
N LEU A 257 -3.92 -5.99 8.99
CA LEU A 257 -3.42 -4.74 8.42
C LEU A 257 -2.22 -4.16 9.16
N SER A 258 -2.12 -4.41 10.48
CA SER A 258 -1.00 -3.94 11.31
C SER A 258 0.30 -4.71 11.04
N ASP A 259 0.20 -5.94 10.52
CA ASP A 259 1.36 -6.70 10.06
C ASP A 259 1.67 -6.32 8.60
N GLY A 260 2.61 -5.39 8.42
CA GLY A 260 2.99 -4.89 7.10
C GLY A 260 3.48 -5.96 6.13
N SER A 261 3.91 -7.14 6.62
CA SER A 261 4.34 -8.26 5.77
C SER A 261 3.19 -8.84 4.97
N ASN A 262 1.97 -8.84 5.51
CA ASN A 262 0.77 -9.35 4.84
C ASN A 262 0.40 -8.58 3.58
N LEU A 263 0.76 -7.30 3.51
CA LEU A 263 0.48 -6.44 2.37
C LEU A 263 1.47 -6.65 1.22
N LEU A 264 2.60 -7.30 1.49
CA LEU A 264 3.59 -7.69 0.47
C LEU A 264 3.10 -8.87 -0.40
N ASP A 265 2.14 -9.65 0.10
CA ASP A 265 1.55 -10.77 -0.64
C ASP A 265 0.60 -10.31 -1.76
N ILE A 266 0.33 -9.00 -1.86
CA ILE A 266 -0.40 -8.44 -3.00
C ILE A 266 0.55 -8.46 -4.20
N PRO A 267 0.26 -9.26 -5.27
CA PRO A 267 1.17 -9.38 -6.40
C PRO A 267 1.32 -8.03 -7.11
N MET A 268 2.43 -7.34 -6.87
CA MET A 268 2.73 -6.03 -7.48
C MET A 268 2.72 -6.10 -9.02
N GLU A 269 3.08 -7.26 -9.58
CA GLU A 269 3.07 -7.52 -11.03
C GLU A 269 1.64 -7.52 -11.61
N GLN A 270 0.64 -7.81 -10.80
CA GLN A 270 -0.77 -7.81 -11.20
C GLN A 270 -1.40 -6.41 -11.09
N LEU A 271 -0.70 -5.43 -10.54
CA LEU A 271 -1.25 -4.09 -10.30
C LEU A 271 -1.25 -3.17 -11.53
N GLY A 272 -0.79 -3.66 -12.69
CA GLY A 272 -0.82 -2.86 -13.93
C GLY A 272 0.29 -1.81 -14.02
N GLY A 273 0.13 -0.84 -14.93
CA GLY A 273 1.08 0.27 -15.12
C GLY A 273 1.01 1.33 -14.01
N ASN A 274 1.92 2.31 -14.06
CA ASN A 274 1.89 3.45 -13.16
C ASN A 274 0.54 4.19 -13.26
N ASN A 275 -0.01 4.62 -12.13
CA ASN A 275 -1.27 5.35 -11.99
C ASN A 275 -2.55 4.55 -12.34
N GLU A 276 -2.52 3.23 -12.36
CA GLU A 276 -3.75 2.44 -12.44
C GLU A 276 -4.34 2.18 -11.05
N VAL A 277 -5.63 2.51 -10.90
CA VAL A 277 -6.40 2.16 -9.71
C VAL A 277 -6.99 0.77 -9.89
N ARG A 278 -6.74 -0.11 -8.91
CA ARG A 278 -7.33 -1.45 -8.85
C ARG A 278 -8.25 -1.59 -7.66
N VAL A 279 -9.32 -2.31 -7.89
CA VAL A 279 -10.31 -2.63 -6.87
C VAL A 279 -10.37 -4.15 -6.71
N LEU A 280 -10.15 -4.63 -5.50
CA LEU A 280 -10.34 -6.03 -5.10
C LEU A 280 -11.56 -6.11 -4.19
N ILE A 281 -12.53 -6.96 -4.53
CA ILE A 281 -13.86 -7.01 -3.87
C ILE A 281 -14.05 -8.35 -3.20
N GLY A 282 -14.16 -8.35 -1.88
CA GLY A 282 -14.51 -9.54 -1.10
C GLY A 282 -13.61 -10.74 -1.43
N PRO A 283 -14.17 -11.85 -1.98
CA PRO A 283 -13.42 -13.08 -2.28
C PRO A 283 -12.32 -12.94 -3.34
N GLU A 284 -12.18 -11.80 -4.02
CA GLU A 284 -11.06 -11.53 -4.92
C GLU A 284 -9.76 -11.26 -4.16
N ASN A 285 -9.86 -10.92 -2.88
CA ASN A 285 -8.70 -10.84 -2.00
C ASN A 285 -8.19 -12.24 -1.69
N VAL A 286 -6.88 -12.42 -1.73
CA VAL A 286 -6.22 -13.69 -1.42
C VAL A 286 -6.36 -14.02 0.07
N ALA A 287 -6.19 -13.02 0.92
CA ALA A 287 -6.26 -13.17 2.37
C ALA A 287 -7.71 -13.40 2.85
N GLU A 288 -7.86 -14.36 3.75
CA GLU A 288 -9.17 -14.72 4.30
C GLU A 288 -9.77 -13.57 5.15
N GLU A 289 -8.92 -12.82 5.83
CA GLU A 289 -9.25 -11.66 6.64
C GLU A 289 -9.88 -10.51 5.83
N LEU A 290 -9.59 -10.46 4.54
CA LEU A 290 -10.10 -9.45 3.60
C LEU A 290 -11.34 -9.89 2.83
N ARG A 291 -11.86 -11.11 3.03
CA ARG A 291 -13.01 -11.66 2.27
C ARG A 291 -14.31 -10.88 2.44
N ASP A 292 -14.49 -10.22 3.58
CA ASP A 292 -15.65 -9.36 3.86
C ASP A 292 -15.34 -7.87 3.57
N SER A 293 -14.19 -7.60 2.97
CA SER A 293 -13.67 -6.25 2.73
C SER A 293 -13.39 -6.03 1.25
N SER A 294 -13.31 -4.77 0.85
CA SER A 294 -12.73 -4.37 -0.43
C SER A 294 -11.47 -3.57 -0.22
N VAL A 295 -10.54 -3.73 -1.14
CA VAL A 295 -9.28 -3.00 -1.18
C VAL A 295 -9.20 -2.23 -2.48
N VAL A 296 -8.99 -0.93 -2.41
CA VAL A 296 -8.72 -0.07 -3.57
C VAL A 296 -7.27 0.35 -3.51
N LEU A 297 -6.53 0.08 -4.56
CA LEU A 297 -5.08 0.26 -4.64
C LEU A 297 -4.71 1.15 -5.81
N ALA A 298 -3.76 2.04 -5.61
CA ALA A 298 -3.11 2.78 -6.67
C ALA A 298 -1.59 2.62 -6.56
N THR A 299 -0.92 2.48 -7.70
CA THR A 299 0.54 2.48 -7.75
C THR A 299 1.04 3.88 -8.02
N TYR A 300 2.15 4.24 -7.40
CA TYR A 300 2.82 5.52 -7.65
C TYR A 300 4.32 5.31 -7.88
N ASP A 301 4.90 6.24 -8.64
CA ASP A 301 6.34 6.31 -8.84
C ASP A 301 6.91 7.41 -7.94
N ALA A 302 7.79 7.02 -7.02
CA ALA A 302 8.44 7.93 -6.10
C ALA A 302 9.81 8.44 -6.61
N GLY A 303 10.14 8.17 -7.88
CA GLY A 303 11.43 8.50 -8.49
C GLY A 303 12.56 7.54 -8.10
N GLU A 304 13.72 7.67 -8.76
CA GLU A 304 14.95 6.91 -8.45
C GLU A 304 14.78 5.38 -8.33
N ASN A 305 13.99 4.75 -9.22
CA ASN A 305 13.66 3.31 -9.19
C ASN A 305 12.81 2.86 -7.98
N MET A 306 12.12 3.77 -7.31
CA MET A 306 11.20 3.43 -6.24
C MET A 306 9.77 3.41 -6.74
N ARG A 307 9.10 2.32 -6.50
CA ARG A 307 7.65 2.19 -6.69
C ARG A 307 6.98 2.01 -5.35
N GLY A 308 5.81 2.59 -5.24
CA GLY A 308 4.98 2.41 -4.06
C GLY A 308 3.56 2.07 -4.43
N LEU A 309 2.83 1.71 -3.41
CA LEU A 309 1.43 1.40 -3.46
C LEU A 309 0.76 2.19 -2.34
N ILE A 310 -0.32 2.87 -2.68
CA ILE A 310 -1.25 3.43 -1.71
C ILE A 310 -2.57 2.68 -1.82
N GLY A 311 -3.16 2.32 -0.71
CA GLY A 311 -4.39 1.57 -0.69
C GLY A 311 -5.33 2.01 0.42
N VAL A 312 -6.59 1.72 0.22
CA VAL A 312 -7.67 1.95 1.18
C VAL A 312 -8.43 0.64 1.38
N VAL A 313 -8.69 0.29 2.62
CA VAL A 313 -9.43 -0.92 3.00
C VAL A 313 -10.74 -0.53 3.66
N GLY A 314 -11.84 -1.13 3.22
CA GLY A 314 -13.15 -0.87 3.77
C GLY A 314 -14.15 -2.01 3.49
N PRO A 315 -15.42 -1.85 3.87
CA PRO A 315 -16.45 -2.86 3.59
C PRO A 315 -16.69 -2.99 2.08
N THR A 316 -17.23 -4.13 1.66
CA THR A 316 -17.59 -4.36 0.24
C THR A 316 -18.55 -3.32 -0.32
N ARG A 317 -19.31 -2.63 0.52
CA ARG A 317 -20.21 -1.53 0.13
C ARG A 317 -19.56 -0.15 0.08
N MET A 318 -18.25 -0.03 -0.05
CA MET A 318 -17.62 1.29 -0.15
C MET A 318 -18.05 2.07 -1.41
N ASP A 319 -17.99 3.39 -1.37
CA ASP A 319 -18.17 4.24 -2.54
C ASP A 319 -16.91 4.19 -3.41
N TYR A 320 -16.84 3.18 -4.27
CA TYR A 320 -15.68 2.92 -5.13
C TYR A 320 -15.33 4.10 -6.02
N SER A 321 -16.34 4.80 -6.57
CA SER A 321 -16.15 5.98 -7.41
C SER A 321 -15.43 7.09 -6.67
N LYS A 322 -15.88 7.37 -5.43
CA LYS A 322 -15.28 8.39 -4.57
C LYS A 322 -13.88 8.00 -4.10
N VAL A 323 -13.68 6.71 -3.73
CA VAL A 323 -12.38 6.23 -3.26
C VAL A 323 -11.36 6.22 -4.39
N ALA A 324 -11.73 5.72 -5.57
CA ALA A 324 -10.85 5.69 -6.74
C ALA A 324 -10.41 7.09 -7.20
N ALA A 325 -11.30 8.09 -7.08
CA ALA A 325 -10.96 9.47 -7.41
C ALA A 325 -9.98 10.13 -6.43
N LYS A 326 -9.86 9.58 -5.21
CA LYS A 326 -9.05 10.16 -4.11
C LYS A 326 -7.72 9.46 -3.90
N LEU A 327 -7.46 8.38 -4.60
CA LEU A 327 -6.20 7.66 -4.65
C LEU A 327 -5.39 7.99 -5.89
#